data_b12771ee3cff3aacc83452ddfb87a510
#
_entry.id   b12771ee3cff3aacc83452ddfb87a510
#
_cell.length_a   1.000
_cell.length_b   1.000
_cell.length_c   1.000
_cell.angle_alpha   90.00
_cell.angle_beta   90.00
_cell.angle_gamma   90.00
#
_symmetry.space_group_name_H-M   'P 1'
#
loop_
_entity.id
_entity.type
_entity.pdbx_description
1 polymer ?
#
loop_
_entity_poly.entity_id
_entity_poly.type
_entity_poly.pdbx_seq_one_letter_code
_entity_poly.pdbx_strand_id
1 'polypeptide(L)'
;MKYYASRLLPFYVSVAVVVGVLIGSFYATHFSGNRISFINTSSNKLSDLLHIIDERYVDTVNMADLVERSMPQILKELDPHSTYISAKDVEASMQDLRGSFSGIGVQFTIYDDTVRVVRVIPGGPAEDVGLRPGDRIVAIDGKTYVGKKIDTEGTMKRLKGEAGSKVELTVRRSGVAGMEKYSIVRGDVPVHSVDASYMLDATTGYIRISSWGDNTYGDFLAAMASLSAKGMQHLVIDLRGNLGGYLQAAVSVANEFLPKDRLIVYTKGRRFNQEKYKSNGRGTYQRLPLVILVDETSASASEIFAGAMQDNDRATIIGRRTFGKGLVQVPIEFRDGSMVRLTVARYYTPSGRCVQKPFTPGDEEDYEADLLTRAATGEYYNSDSIKTTGQKYKTRLGRIVYGGGGIIPDFFVPRDTTGITSYYKEVYMSGMMTQFAYWYADHNRKLLGTLKTPEVLAAHLRRTNIVEQFAEYADKHGVQRRNLMIRTSRSLLERMLTTYVVADLFDPAAALQVDNVGDPFIRKALNVFKEGRAFPTLGEKKTACTVLDFIPSVYSAEYGLQTKFALGATRPTSRPGQYRKA
;
A
#
# COMPACT_ATOMS: atom_id res chain seq x y z
N MET A 1 57.60 -49.09 -52.60
CA MET A 1 57.36 -48.73 -51.18
C MET A 1 56.15 -47.85 -50.92
N LYS A 2 55.15 -47.75 -51.79
CA LYS A 2 53.98 -46.82 -51.58
C LYS A 2 52.63 -47.49 -51.20
N TYR A 3 52.56 -48.80 -51.16
CA TYR A 3 51.29 -49.53 -50.92
C TYR A 3 51.12 -50.11 -49.52
N TYR A 4 52.15 -50.10 -48.67
CA TYR A 4 52.00 -50.57 -47.26
C TYR A 4 51.50 -49.54 -46.29
N ALA A 5 51.67 -48.21 -46.57
CA ALA A 5 51.22 -47.17 -45.73
C ALA A 5 49.69 -47.02 -45.69
N SER A 6 48.97 -47.36 -46.76
CA SER A 6 47.49 -47.21 -46.83
C SER A 6 46.71 -48.29 -46.06
N ARG A 7 47.29 -49.45 -45.81
CA ARG A 7 46.63 -50.53 -45.03
C ARG A 7 46.68 -50.32 -43.52
N LEU A 8 47.67 -49.61 -43.04
CA LEU A 8 47.84 -49.34 -41.62
C LEU A 8 47.13 -47.98 -41.19
N LEU A 9 46.71 -47.16 -42.14
CA LEU A 9 46.03 -45.88 -41.87
C LEU A 9 44.76 -46.05 -41.02
N PRO A 10 43.85 -47.02 -41.32
CA PRO A 10 42.70 -47.26 -40.46
C PRO A 10 43.08 -47.68 -39.03
N PHE A 11 44.13 -48.44 -38.87
CA PHE A 11 44.63 -48.86 -37.57
C PHE A 11 45.15 -47.65 -36.77
N TYR A 12 45.97 -46.77 -37.37
CA TYR A 12 46.45 -45.55 -36.69
C TYR A 12 45.35 -44.61 -36.38
N VAL A 13 44.33 -44.43 -37.23
CA VAL A 13 43.16 -43.61 -36.97
C VAL A 13 42.36 -44.21 -35.81
N SER A 14 42.12 -45.49 -35.76
CA SER A 14 41.43 -46.16 -34.65
C SER A 14 42.17 -46.01 -33.31
N VAL A 15 43.47 -46.17 -33.32
CA VAL A 15 44.31 -45.97 -32.12
C VAL A 15 44.29 -44.52 -31.69
N ALA A 16 44.37 -43.57 -32.62
CA ALA A 16 44.27 -42.13 -32.29
C ALA A 16 42.91 -41.75 -31.70
N VAL A 17 41.80 -42.30 -32.20
CA VAL A 17 40.46 -42.12 -31.67
C VAL A 17 40.35 -42.73 -30.25
N VAL A 18 40.85 -43.95 -30.04
CA VAL A 18 40.80 -44.55 -28.69
C VAL A 18 41.66 -43.75 -27.69
N VAL A 19 42.85 -43.33 -28.10
CA VAL A 19 43.70 -42.47 -27.25
C VAL A 19 43.06 -41.12 -27.00
N GLY A 20 42.42 -40.52 -27.99
CA GLY A 20 41.66 -39.25 -27.83
C GLY A 20 40.49 -39.40 -26.87
N VAL A 21 39.74 -40.51 -26.95
CA VAL A 21 38.65 -40.82 -26.02
C VAL A 21 39.18 -41.07 -24.60
N LEU A 22 40.27 -41.79 -24.44
CA LEU A 22 40.90 -42.04 -23.14
C LEU A 22 41.45 -40.75 -22.52
N ILE A 23 42.12 -39.90 -23.31
CA ILE A 23 42.61 -38.60 -22.84
C ILE A 23 41.43 -37.69 -22.52
N GLY A 24 40.40 -37.65 -23.37
CA GLY A 24 39.17 -36.85 -23.13
C GLY A 24 38.43 -37.33 -21.89
N SER A 25 38.29 -38.64 -21.69
CA SER A 25 37.68 -39.21 -20.48
C SER A 25 38.52 -38.94 -19.23
N PHE A 26 39.85 -39.10 -19.32
CA PHE A 26 40.76 -38.75 -18.22
C PHE A 26 40.72 -37.27 -17.88
N TYR A 27 40.66 -36.39 -18.88
CA TYR A 27 40.53 -34.96 -18.69
C TYR A 27 39.16 -34.59 -18.10
N ALA A 28 38.08 -35.20 -18.58
CA ALA A 28 36.74 -35.03 -18.05
C ALA A 28 36.61 -35.50 -16.59
N THR A 29 37.22 -36.65 -16.23
CA THR A 29 37.16 -37.19 -14.87
C THR A 29 38.10 -36.50 -13.88
N HIS A 30 39.28 -36.04 -14.32
CA HIS A 30 40.28 -35.46 -13.42
C HIS A 30 40.34 -33.93 -13.41
N PHE A 31 39.92 -33.25 -14.47
CA PHE A 31 40.02 -31.81 -14.58
C PHE A 31 38.66 -31.06 -14.66
N SER A 32 37.57 -31.74 -15.09
CA SER A 32 36.23 -31.12 -15.04
C SER A 32 35.63 -31.18 -13.64
N GLY A 33 36.01 -32.16 -12.81
CA GLY A 33 35.48 -32.31 -11.45
C GLY A 33 35.88 -31.18 -10.48
N ASN A 34 37.01 -30.52 -10.70
CA ASN A 34 37.53 -29.54 -9.74
C ASN A 34 37.24 -28.10 -10.08
N ARG A 35 36.65 -27.75 -11.24
CA ARG A 35 36.27 -26.37 -11.55
C ARG A 35 34.83 -26.02 -11.15
N ILE A 36 33.98 -27.01 -10.90
CA ILE A 36 32.62 -26.83 -10.37
C ILE A 36 32.64 -26.81 -8.84
N SER A 37 33.69 -27.32 -8.20
CA SER A 37 33.83 -27.43 -6.74
C SER A 37 34.06 -26.12 -6.00
N PHE A 38 34.24 -24.98 -6.67
CA PHE A 38 34.34 -23.64 -6.04
C PHE A 38 33.04 -22.83 -6.09
N ILE A 39 31.96 -23.37 -6.66
CA ILE A 39 30.66 -22.75 -6.61
C ILE A 39 29.89 -23.34 -5.43
N ASN A 40 30.04 -22.69 -4.27
CA ASN A 40 29.21 -22.83 -3.08
C ASN A 40 28.92 -24.26 -2.57
N THR A 41 29.82 -24.77 -1.75
CA THR A 41 29.56 -25.95 -0.89
C THR A 41 28.27 -25.83 -0.05
N SER A 42 27.77 -24.61 0.19
CA SER A 42 26.57 -24.37 0.95
C SER A 42 25.28 -24.64 0.17
N SER A 43 25.20 -24.30 -1.14
CA SER A 43 24.01 -24.55 -1.97
C SER A 43 23.80 -26.04 -2.25
N ASN A 44 24.90 -26.80 -2.32
CA ASN A 44 24.84 -28.27 -2.46
C ASN A 44 24.26 -28.91 -1.19
N LYS A 45 24.60 -28.43 0.01
CA LYS A 45 24.04 -28.94 1.28
C LYS A 45 22.54 -28.91 1.35
N LEU A 46 21.89 -27.83 0.86
CA LEU A 46 20.42 -27.76 0.87
C LEU A 46 19.81 -28.78 -0.09
N SER A 47 20.37 -28.91 -1.29
CA SER A 47 19.96 -29.94 -2.25
C SER A 47 20.16 -31.34 -1.70
N ASP A 48 21.34 -31.61 -1.11
CA ASP A 48 21.68 -32.90 -0.50
C ASP A 48 20.72 -33.22 0.66
N LEU A 49 20.37 -32.22 1.49
CA LEU A 49 19.41 -32.42 2.58
C LEU A 49 18.03 -32.82 2.05
N LEU A 50 17.55 -32.16 1.00
CA LEU A 50 16.26 -32.50 0.38
C LEU A 50 16.29 -33.92 -0.20
N HIS A 51 17.37 -34.31 -0.84
CA HIS A 51 17.57 -35.70 -1.31
C HIS A 51 17.59 -36.72 -0.17
N ILE A 52 18.31 -36.43 0.92
CA ILE A 52 18.34 -37.32 2.09
C ILE A 52 16.95 -37.48 2.72
N ILE A 53 16.18 -36.40 2.78
CA ILE A 53 14.80 -36.45 3.29
C ILE A 53 13.94 -37.34 2.39
N ASP A 54 13.98 -37.12 1.09
CA ASP A 54 13.21 -37.91 0.11
C ASP A 54 13.54 -39.42 0.17
N GLU A 55 14.83 -39.75 0.32
CA GLU A 55 15.29 -41.15 0.31
C GLU A 55 15.20 -41.87 1.65
N ARG A 56 15.31 -41.14 2.77
CA ARG A 56 15.58 -41.79 4.09
C ARG A 56 14.64 -41.40 5.20
N TYR A 57 13.75 -40.43 4.99
CA TYR A 57 12.81 -40.05 6.04
C TYR A 57 11.81 -41.17 6.31
N VAL A 58 11.44 -41.37 7.58
CA VAL A 58 10.64 -42.50 8.03
C VAL A 58 9.24 -42.55 7.41
N ASP A 59 8.67 -41.39 7.08
CA ASP A 59 7.36 -41.28 6.45
C ASP A 59 7.46 -40.65 5.06
N THR A 60 6.45 -40.89 4.20
CA THR A 60 6.39 -40.24 2.89
C THR A 60 6.19 -38.74 3.01
N VAL A 61 7.08 -37.96 2.40
CA VAL A 61 7.02 -36.50 2.38
C VAL A 61 6.67 -36.01 0.98
N ASN A 62 5.74 -35.09 0.90
CA ASN A 62 5.54 -34.33 -0.34
C ASN A 62 6.66 -33.27 -0.45
N MET A 63 7.67 -33.56 -1.27
CA MET A 63 8.84 -32.70 -1.44
C MET A 63 8.49 -31.34 -1.99
N ALA A 64 7.49 -31.23 -2.88
CA ALA A 64 7.03 -29.95 -3.41
C ALA A 64 6.47 -29.05 -2.28
N ASP A 65 5.59 -29.60 -1.44
CA ASP A 65 5.02 -28.87 -0.30
C ASP A 65 6.10 -28.49 0.74
N LEU A 66 7.12 -29.35 0.91
CA LEU A 66 8.22 -29.05 1.82
C LEU A 66 9.03 -27.85 1.32
N VAL A 67 9.37 -27.82 0.04
CA VAL A 67 10.10 -26.73 -0.61
C VAL A 67 9.28 -25.44 -0.53
N GLU A 68 8.00 -25.47 -0.92
CA GLU A 68 7.08 -24.34 -0.86
C GLU A 68 7.05 -23.68 0.53
N ARG A 69 6.97 -24.49 1.59
CA ARG A 69 6.96 -23.99 2.98
C ARG A 69 8.31 -23.51 3.48
N SER A 70 9.40 -23.97 2.86
CA SER A 70 10.77 -23.62 3.25
C SER A 70 11.24 -22.31 2.61
N MET A 71 10.76 -21.97 1.39
CA MET A 71 11.17 -20.77 0.67
C MET A 71 10.99 -19.48 1.47
N PRO A 72 9.83 -19.22 2.13
CA PRO A 72 9.67 -18.05 2.95
C PRO A 72 10.68 -17.97 4.10
N GLN A 73 11.02 -19.11 4.72
CA GLN A 73 11.95 -19.14 5.87
C GLN A 73 13.37 -18.77 5.44
N ILE A 74 13.81 -19.24 4.27
CA ILE A 74 15.14 -18.89 3.72
C ILE A 74 15.23 -17.38 3.45
N LEU A 75 14.17 -16.78 2.92
CA LEU A 75 14.16 -15.36 2.57
C LEU A 75 14.12 -14.44 3.81
N LYS A 76 13.48 -14.87 4.90
CA LYS A 76 13.47 -14.15 6.18
C LYS A 76 14.87 -13.91 6.74
N GLU A 77 15.81 -14.83 6.49
CA GLU A 77 17.22 -14.70 6.91
C GLU A 77 17.98 -13.58 6.15
N LEU A 78 17.40 -12.98 5.11
CA LEU A 78 18.06 -11.96 4.30
C LEU A 78 17.69 -10.55 4.74
N ASP A 79 16.41 -10.24 4.69
CA ASP A 79 15.84 -8.93 5.03
C ASP A 79 14.31 -9.05 5.20
N PRO A 80 13.66 -8.09 5.88
CA PRO A 80 12.23 -8.17 6.17
C PRO A 80 11.30 -7.94 4.98
N HIS A 81 11.83 -7.77 3.77
CA HIS A 81 11.04 -7.43 2.57
C HIS A 81 11.20 -8.42 1.41
N SER A 82 12.24 -9.25 1.42
CA SER A 82 12.37 -10.35 0.47
C SER A 82 11.32 -11.41 0.77
N THR A 83 10.44 -11.71 -0.20
CA THR A 83 9.29 -12.59 0.02
C THR A 83 9.15 -13.60 -1.11
N TYR A 84 8.71 -14.81 -0.77
CA TYR A 84 8.25 -15.82 -1.70
C TYR A 84 6.74 -15.70 -1.89
N ILE A 85 6.28 -15.87 -3.13
CA ILE A 85 4.87 -15.79 -3.51
C ILE A 85 4.56 -17.06 -4.29
N SER A 86 3.65 -17.88 -3.78
CA SER A 86 3.25 -19.12 -4.45
C SER A 86 2.55 -18.84 -5.77
N ALA A 87 2.62 -19.75 -6.74
CA ALA A 87 2.04 -19.56 -8.08
C ALA A 87 0.57 -19.12 -8.05
N LYS A 88 -0.21 -19.65 -7.09
CA LYS A 88 -1.64 -19.29 -6.91
C LYS A 88 -1.86 -17.86 -6.41
N ASP A 89 -0.85 -17.25 -5.76
CA ASP A 89 -0.96 -15.94 -5.10
C ASP A 89 -0.29 -14.82 -5.92
N VAL A 90 0.46 -15.16 -6.98
CA VAL A 90 1.21 -14.19 -7.80
C VAL A 90 0.27 -13.14 -8.41
N GLU A 91 -0.83 -13.57 -9.02
CA GLU A 91 -1.77 -12.65 -9.64
C GLU A 91 -2.36 -11.66 -8.61
N ALA A 92 -2.81 -12.16 -7.47
CA ALA A 92 -3.34 -11.33 -6.40
C ALA A 92 -2.29 -10.35 -5.84
N SER A 93 -1.04 -10.80 -5.71
CA SER A 93 0.08 -9.98 -5.21
C SER A 93 0.51 -8.86 -6.17
N MET A 94 0.30 -9.04 -7.48
CA MET A 94 0.70 -8.05 -8.49
C MET A 94 -0.44 -7.12 -8.89
N GLN A 95 -1.68 -7.44 -8.54
CA GLN A 95 -2.89 -6.75 -8.98
C GLN A 95 -2.89 -5.26 -8.63
N ASP A 96 -2.54 -4.91 -7.38
CA ASP A 96 -2.55 -3.51 -6.91
C ASP A 96 -1.52 -2.63 -7.63
N LEU A 97 -0.51 -3.23 -8.24
CA LEU A 97 0.56 -2.53 -8.95
C LEU A 97 0.29 -2.42 -10.46
N ARG A 98 -0.42 -3.40 -11.05
CA ARG A 98 -0.69 -3.45 -12.50
C ARG A 98 -1.73 -2.44 -12.99
N GLY A 99 -2.37 -1.71 -12.09
CA GLY A 99 -3.33 -0.66 -12.45
C GLY A 99 -4.69 -1.15 -12.96
N SER A 100 -4.92 -2.47 -13.05
CA SER A 100 -6.24 -3.07 -13.35
C SER A 100 -6.31 -4.52 -12.90
N PHE A 101 -7.54 -5.03 -12.78
CA PHE A 101 -7.82 -6.44 -12.53
C PHE A 101 -9.08 -6.90 -13.25
N SER A 102 -9.21 -8.21 -13.46
CA SER A 102 -10.42 -8.77 -14.07
C SER A 102 -11.50 -9.08 -13.04
N GLY A 103 -12.69 -8.52 -13.25
CA GLY A 103 -13.83 -8.68 -12.37
C GLY A 103 -15.04 -7.86 -12.78
N ILE A 104 -15.97 -7.61 -11.85
CA ILE A 104 -17.16 -6.81 -12.12
C ILE A 104 -17.00 -5.31 -11.77
N GLY A 105 -15.98 -4.91 -11.01
CA GLY A 105 -15.75 -3.50 -10.68
C GLY A 105 -16.61 -2.96 -9.53
N VAL A 106 -16.68 -3.68 -8.41
CA VAL A 106 -17.32 -3.21 -7.18
C VAL A 106 -16.41 -3.36 -5.97
N GLN A 107 -16.49 -2.39 -5.06
CA GLN A 107 -16.07 -2.57 -3.67
C GLN A 107 -17.30 -2.97 -2.86
N PHE A 108 -17.16 -3.97 -2.01
CA PHE A 108 -18.26 -4.49 -1.22
C PHE A 108 -17.86 -4.72 0.23
N THR A 109 -18.86 -4.84 1.08
CA THR A 109 -18.73 -5.33 2.45
C THR A 109 -19.82 -6.36 2.73
N ILE A 110 -19.60 -7.19 3.74
CA ILE A 110 -20.66 -8.06 4.25
C ILE A 110 -21.35 -7.32 5.39
N TYR A 111 -22.63 -7.05 5.22
CA TYR A 111 -23.45 -6.36 6.18
C TYR A 111 -24.82 -7.03 6.29
N ASP A 112 -25.23 -7.34 7.51
CA ASP A 112 -26.52 -7.99 7.78
C ASP A 112 -26.69 -9.27 6.94
N ASP A 113 -25.69 -10.16 7.05
CA ASP A 113 -25.63 -11.46 6.34
C ASP A 113 -25.81 -11.36 4.80
N THR A 114 -25.54 -10.20 4.21
CA THR A 114 -25.61 -9.95 2.76
C THR A 114 -24.38 -9.21 2.25
N VAL A 115 -24.04 -9.41 0.97
CA VAL A 115 -23.02 -8.64 0.28
C VAL A 115 -23.61 -7.29 -0.13
N ARG A 116 -23.13 -6.21 0.48
CA ARG A 116 -23.52 -4.83 0.16
C ARG A 116 -22.47 -4.18 -0.75
N VAL A 117 -22.89 -3.62 -1.87
CA VAL A 117 -22.06 -2.79 -2.73
C VAL A 117 -21.80 -1.46 -2.02
N VAL A 118 -20.54 -1.18 -1.71
CA VAL A 118 -20.10 0.09 -1.10
C VAL A 118 -19.80 1.13 -2.17
N ARG A 119 -19.13 0.69 -3.25
CA ARG A 119 -18.77 1.54 -4.38
C ARG A 119 -18.80 0.75 -5.67
N VAL A 120 -19.24 1.39 -6.74
CA VAL A 120 -19.04 0.93 -8.11
C VAL A 120 -17.81 1.68 -8.65
N ILE A 121 -16.85 0.92 -9.19
CA ILE A 121 -15.59 1.49 -9.70
C ILE A 121 -15.86 2.10 -11.07
N PRO A 122 -15.59 3.40 -11.27
CA PRO A 122 -15.78 4.05 -12.56
C PRO A 122 -14.96 3.37 -13.67
N GLY A 123 -15.57 3.21 -14.86
CA GLY A 123 -14.96 2.51 -15.98
C GLY A 123 -14.97 0.98 -15.84
N GLY A 124 -15.58 0.43 -14.78
CA GLY A 124 -15.73 -1.01 -14.59
C GLY A 124 -17.08 -1.57 -15.05
N PRO A 125 -17.18 -2.89 -15.34
CA PRO A 125 -18.38 -3.52 -15.89
C PRO A 125 -19.67 -3.35 -15.09
N ALA A 126 -19.56 -3.18 -13.76
CA ALA A 126 -20.72 -2.97 -12.89
C ALA A 126 -21.38 -1.60 -13.10
N GLU A 127 -20.60 -0.59 -13.51
CA GLU A 127 -21.12 0.74 -13.85
C GLU A 127 -21.97 0.68 -15.11
N ASP A 128 -21.49 -0.03 -16.14
CA ASP A 128 -22.17 -0.16 -17.43
C ASP A 128 -23.58 -0.78 -17.30
N VAL A 129 -23.77 -1.69 -16.36
CA VAL A 129 -25.07 -2.33 -16.11
C VAL A 129 -25.94 -1.56 -15.10
N GLY A 130 -25.43 -0.48 -14.50
CA GLY A 130 -26.19 0.38 -13.57
C GLY A 130 -26.33 -0.15 -12.16
N LEU A 131 -25.37 -0.96 -11.68
CA LEU A 131 -25.23 -1.26 -10.24
C LEU A 131 -24.94 0.05 -9.48
N ARG A 132 -25.37 0.11 -8.21
CA ARG A 132 -25.25 1.34 -7.40
C ARG A 132 -24.73 1.04 -5.99
N PRO A 133 -24.06 1.98 -5.35
CA PRO A 133 -23.78 1.91 -3.93
C PRO A 133 -25.07 1.69 -3.13
N GLY A 134 -25.01 0.82 -2.12
CA GLY A 134 -26.15 0.40 -1.31
C GLY A 134 -26.92 -0.80 -1.85
N ASP A 135 -26.67 -1.27 -3.07
CA ASP A 135 -27.26 -2.51 -3.60
C ASP A 135 -26.81 -3.71 -2.76
N ARG A 136 -27.75 -4.62 -2.48
CA ARG A 136 -27.48 -5.87 -1.75
C ARG A 136 -27.55 -7.05 -2.70
N ILE A 137 -26.44 -7.73 -2.92
CA ILE A 137 -26.38 -8.94 -3.74
C ILE A 137 -26.96 -10.10 -2.92
N VAL A 138 -28.06 -10.66 -3.36
CA VAL A 138 -28.78 -11.73 -2.65
C VAL A 138 -28.65 -13.10 -3.34
N ALA A 139 -28.27 -13.13 -4.63
CA ALA A 139 -27.93 -14.36 -5.33
C ALA A 139 -26.84 -14.10 -6.38
N ILE A 140 -26.02 -15.11 -6.63
CA ILE A 140 -24.96 -15.12 -7.65
C ILE A 140 -25.14 -16.39 -8.48
N ASP A 141 -25.19 -16.27 -9.81
CA ASP A 141 -25.40 -17.36 -10.78
C ASP A 141 -26.62 -18.23 -10.44
N GLY A 142 -27.74 -17.58 -10.11
CA GLY A 142 -28.99 -18.22 -9.74
C GLY A 142 -29.03 -18.90 -8.36
N LYS A 143 -27.91 -18.92 -7.64
CA LYS A 143 -27.81 -19.50 -6.29
C LYS A 143 -27.93 -18.42 -5.22
N THR A 144 -28.82 -18.65 -4.24
CA THR A 144 -28.93 -17.75 -3.07
C THR A 144 -27.60 -17.59 -2.38
N TYR A 145 -27.21 -16.32 -2.16
CA TYR A 145 -25.92 -15.95 -1.58
C TYR A 145 -26.12 -14.95 -0.43
N VAL A 146 -26.71 -15.46 0.67
CA VAL A 146 -26.98 -14.71 1.91
C VAL A 146 -26.80 -15.63 3.11
N GLY A 147 -26.65 -15.05 4.30
CA GLY A 147 -26.57 -15.76 5.58
C GLY A 147 -25.16 -15.79 6.17
N LYS A 148 -25.05 -16.33 7.39
CA LYS A 148 -23.83 -16.30 8.23
C LYS A 148 -22.60 -17.02 7.66
N LYS A 149 -22.74 -17.77 6.57
CA LYS A 149 -21.66 -18.55 5.95
C LYS A 149 -20.95 -17.80 4.81
N ILE A 150 -21.43 -16.62 4.44
CA ILE A 150 -20.75 -15.82 3.42
C ILE A 150 -19.54 -15.14 4.03
N ASP A 151 -18.44 -15.09 3.29
CA ASP A 151 -17.20 -14.43 3.66
C ASP A 151 -16.66 -13.59 2.50
N THR A 152 -15.70 -12.75 2.81
CA THR A 152 -15.09 -11.84 1.83
C THR A 152 -14.35 -12.59 0.73
N GLU A 153 -13.61 -13.63 1.07
CA GLU A 153 -12.82 -14.42 0.12
C GLU A 153 -13.71 -15.16 -0.88
N GLY A 154 -14.73 -15.88 -0.37
CA GLY A 154 -15.69 -16.58 -1.20
C GLY A 154 -16.51 -15.64 -2.09
N THR A 155 -16.80 -14.42 -1.61
CA THR A 155 -17.45 -13.39 -2.40
C THR A 155 -16.52 -12.90 -3.51
N MET A 156 -15.28 -12.57 -3.19
CA MET A 156 -14.28 -12.16 -4.19
C MET A 156 -14.10 -13.20 -5.29
N LYS A 157 -13.96 -14.49 -4.92
CA LYS A 157 -13.80 -15.60 -5.89
C LYS A 157 -14.99 -15.72 -6.87
N ARG A 158 -16.20 -15.33 -6.45
CA ARG A 158 -17.38 -15.36 -7.32
C ARG A 158 -17.54 -14.13 -8.19
N LEU A 159 -17.13 -12.96 -7.69
CA LEU A 159 -17.27 -11.69 -8.42
C LEU A 159 -16.09 -11.44 -9.37
N LYS A 160 -14.87 -11.87 -9.02
CA LYS A 160 -13.71 -11.92 -9.93
C LYS A 160 -13.83 -13.11 -10.88
N GLY A 161 -13.05 -13.12 -11.94
CA GLY A 161 -12.94 -14.21 -12.91
C GLY A 161 -12.33 -13.75 -14.20
N GLU A 162 -12.16 -14.66 -15.16
CA GLU A 162 -11.56 -14.37 -16.47
C GLU A 162 -12.32 -13.29 -17.22
N ALA A 163 -11.59 -12.39 -17.90
CA ALA A 163 -12.16 -11.36 -18.75
C ALA A 163 -13.03 -12.02 -19.85
N GLY A 164 -14.20 -11.45 -20.10
CA GLY A 164 -15.19 -12.00 -21.05
C GLY A 164 -16.12 -13.06 -20.44
N SER A 165 -15.84 -13.62 -19.26
CA SER A 165 -16.76 -14.52 -18.56
C SER A 165 -17.97 -13.74 -18.00
N LYS A 166 -19.13 -14.41 -17.87
CA LYS A 166 -20.35 -13.77 -17.35
C LYS A 166 -20.60 -14.17 -15.91
N VAL A 167 -21.24 -13.28 -15.16
CA VAL A 167 -21.82 -13.54 -13.85
C VAL A 167 -23.21 -12.92 -13.78
N GLU A 168 -24.17 -13.65 -13.23
CA GLU A 168 -25.52 -13.15 -12.99
C GLU A 168 -25.71 -12.79 -11.52
N LEU A 169 -26.11 -11.55 -11.25
CA LEU A 169 -26.39 -11.07 -9.90
C LEU A 169 -27.88 -10.82 -9.75
N THR A 170 -28.45 -11.29 -8.64
CA THR A 170 -29.76 -10.84 -8.18
C THR A 170 -29.56 -9.88 -7.03
N VAL A 171 -30.12 -8.69 -7.16
CA VAL A 171 -29.85 -7.55 -6.27
C VAL A 171 -31.16 -7.05 -5.65
N ARG A 172 -31.12 -6.73 -4.37
CA ARG A 172 -32.17 -5.98 -3.67
C ARG A 172 -31.70 -4.53 -3.48
N ARG A 173 -32.43 -3.59 -4.09
CA ARG A 173 -32.18 -2.15 -3.98
C ARG A 173 -33.13 -1.49 -3.02
N SER A 174 -32.62 -0.69 -2.10
CA SER A 174 -33.46 0.06 -1.15
C SER A 174 -34.37 1.04 -1.87
N GLY A 175 -35.67 1.03 -1.54
CA GLY A 175 -36.68 1.90 -2.16
C GLY A 175 -37.24 1.41 -3.50
N VAL A 176 -36.80 0.26 -4.00
CA VAL A 176 -37.33 -0.39 -5.21
C VAL A 176 -38.08 -1.67 -4.81
N ALA A 177 -39.28 -1.84 -5.32
CA ALA A 177 -40.05 -3.06 -5.08
C ALA A 177 -39.52 -4.20 -5.95
N GLY A 178 -39.28 -5.38 -5.32
CA GLY A 178 -38.79 -6.56 -6.02
C GLY A 178 -37.28 -6.73 -6.03
N MET A 179 -36.80 -7.64 -6.86
CA MET A 179 -35.39 -7.96 -7.09
C MET A 179 -35.01 -7.59 -8.50
N GLU A 180 -33.87 -6.95 -8.67
CA GLU A 180 -33.30 -6.63 -9.98
C GLU A 180 -32.25 -7.69 -10.36
N LYS A 181 -32.20 -8.05 -11.64
CA LYS A 181 -31.22 -9.00 -12.18
C LYS A 181 -30.25 -8.27 -13.11
N TYR A 182 -28.97 -8.51 -12.91
CA TYR A 182 -27.88 -7.95 -13.72
C TYR A 182 -27.05 -9.09 -14.29
N SER A 183 -26.85 -9.09 -15.61
CA SER A 183 -25.88 -9.96 -16.29
C SER A 183 -24.65 -9.14 -16.61
N ILE A 184 -23.53 -9.44 -15.96
CA ILE A 184 -22.30 -8.67 -16.05
C ILE A 184 -21.25 -9.50 -16.76
N VAL A 185 -20.64 -8.95 -17.80
CA VAL A 185 -19.45 -9.52 -18.44
C VAL A 185 -18.24 -9.01 -17.68
N ARG A 186 -17.46 -9.90 -17.07
CA ARG A 186 -16.24 -9.52 -16.37
C ARG A 186 -15.25 -8.92 -17.33
N GLY A 187 -14.60 -7.86 -16.93
CA GLY A 187 -13.63 -7.14 -17.74
C GLY A 187 -12.58 -6.47 -16.89
N ASP A 188 -11.75 -5.65 -17.52
CA ASP A 188 -10.75 -4.87 -16.82
C ASP A 188 -11.42 -3.82 -15.92
N VAL A 189 -11.06 -3.85 -14.66
CA VAL A 189 -11.48 -2.88 -13.65
C VAL A 189 -10.27 -2.02 -13.31
N PRO A 190 -10.30 -0.71 -13.60
CA PRO A 190 -9.16 0.15 -13.33
C PRO A 190 -8.93 0.30 -11.81
N VAL A 191 -7.67 0.25 -11.40
CA VAL A 191 -7.22 0.58 -10.06
C VAL A 191 -6.62 1.97 -10.11
N HIS A 192 -7.36 2.96 -9.60
CA HIS A 192 -6.87 4.32 -9.52
C HIS A 192 -5.97 4.52 -8.32
N SER A 193 -4.86 5.22 -8.53
CA SER A 193 -3.91 5.56 -7.48
C SER A 193 -4.17 6.94 -6.87
N VAL A 194 -4.97 7.78 -7.54
CA VAL A 194 -5.44 9.05 -7.02
C VAL A 194 -6.84 8.89 -6.46
N ASP A 195 -6.94 8.78 -5.14
CA ASP A 195 -8.22 8.55 -4.44
C ASP A 195 -9.12 9.78 -4.40
N ALA A 196 -8.51 10.98 -4.38
CA ALA A 196 -9.24 12.23 -4.31
C ALA A 196 -8.45 13.38 -4.96
N SER A 197 -9.19 14.27 -5.63
CA SER A 197 -8.69 15.49 -6.24
C SER A 197 -9.76 16.57 -6.19
N TYR A 198 -9.53 17.66 -5.41
CA TYR A 198 -10.47 18.76 -5.25
C TYR A 198 -9.77 20.04 -4.79
N MET A 199 -10.48 21.17 -4.81
CA MET A 199 -10.00 22.45 -4.29
C MET A 199 -10.26 22.54 -2.79
N LEU A 200 -9.22 22.82 -1.98
CA LEU A 200 -9.33 23.08 -0.53
C LEU A 200 -9.91 24.47 -0.25
N ASP A 201 -9.52 25.43 -1.08
CA ASP A 201 -10.02 26.81 -1.10
C ASP A 201 -10.01 27.33 -2.55
N ALA A 202 -10.23 28.62 -2.77
CA ALA A 202 -10.30 29.20 -4.11
C ALA A 202 -9.01 29.03 -4.95
N THR A 203 -7.85 28.78 -4.32
CA THR A 203 -6.53 28.78 -4.97
C THR A 203 -5.71 27.53 -4.71
N THR A 204 -6.08 26.70 -3.73
CA THR A 204 -5.29 25.55 -3.28
C THR A 204 -5.93 24.25 -3.70
N GLY A 205 -5.26 23.51 -4.59
CA GLY A 205 -5.63 22.15 -4.97
C GLY A 205 -5.10 21.12 -3.97
N TYR A 206 -5.80 20.01 -3.89
CA TYR A 206 -5.42 18.83 -3.10
C TYR A 206 -5.50 17.59 -3.97
N ILE A 207 -4.47 16.74 -3.88
CA ILE A 207 -4.41 15.43 -4.52
C ILE A 207 -3.96 14.42 -3.47
N ARG A 208 -4.75 13.34 -3.28
CA ARG A 208 -4.33 12.17 -2.49
C ARG A 208 -3.86 11.07 -3.41
N ILE A 209 -2.62 10.63 -3.22
CA ILE A 209 -2.05 9.46 -3.90
C ILE A 209 -1.93 8.35 -2.85
N SER A 210 -2.73 7.28 -3.01
CA SER A 210 -2.80 6.16 -2.03
C SER A 210 -1.79 5.06 -2.32
N SER A 211 -1.33 4.94 -3.57
CA SER A 211 -0.33 3.97 -4.01
C SER A 211 0.41 4.48 -5.25
N TRP A 212 1.53 3.79 -5.60
CA TRP A 212 2.31 4.09 -6.79
C TRP A 212 2.22 2.91 -7.76
N GLY A 213 1.21 2.90 -8.63
CA GLY A 213 0.97 1.89 -9.66
C GLY A 213 1.22 2.41 -11.07
N ASP A 214 0.95 1.58 -12.07
CA ASP A 214 1.14 1.92 -13.49
C ASP A 214 0.27 3.11 -13.92
N ASN A 215 -0.95 3.24 -13.39
CA ASN A 215 -1.89 4.31 -13.74
C ASN A 215 -1.61 5.64 -13.01
N THR A 216 -0.75 5.65 -11.98
CA THR A 216 -0.56 6.81 -11.09
C THR A 216 -0.22 8.09 -11.84
N TYR A 217 0.67 8.02 -12.82
CA TYR A 217 1.07 9.21 -13.58
C TYR A 217 -0.07 9.77 -14.42
N GLY A 218 -0.84 8.91 -15.07
CA GLY A 218 -2.03 9.30 -15.84
C GLY A 218 -3.12 9.92 -14.95
N ASP A 219 -3.45 9.26 -13.84
CA ASP A 219 -4.42 9.75 -12.84
C ASP A 219 -4.00 11.12 -12.28
N PHE A 220 -2.69 11.26 -11.96
CA PHE A 220 -2.12 12.50 -11.48
C PHE A 220 -2.26 13.65 -12.51
N LEU A 221 -1.93 13.41 -13.78
CA LEU A 221 -2.06 14.43 -14.82
C LEU A 221 -3.52 14.84 -15.05
N ALA A 222 -4.46 13.89 -15.01
CA ALA A 222 -5.89 14.18 -15.12
C ALA A 222 -6.37 15.05 -13.94
N ALA A 223 -5.93 14.72 -12.71
CA ALA A 223 -6.22 15.50 -11.52
C ALA A 223 -5.64 16.92 -11.63
N MET A 224 -4.39 17.06 -12.06
CA MET A 224 -3.74 18.36 -12.24
C MET A 224 -4.44 19.23 -13.29
N ALA A 225 -4.87 18.64 -14.42
CA ALA A 225 -5.62 19.35 -15.44
C ALA A 225 -6.96 19.87 -14.88
N SER A 226 -7.69 19.02 -14.14
CA SER A 226 -8.96 19.41 -13.48
C SER A 226 -8.78 20.55 -12.50
N LEU A 227 -7.74 20.49 -11.63
CA LEU A 227 -7.47 21.53 -10.64
C LEU A 227 -6.99 22.84 -11.29
N SER A 228 -6.16 22.75 -12.32
CA SER A 228 -5.71 23.92 -13.11
C SER A 228 -6.88 24.64 -13.77
N ALA A 229 -7.84 23.90 -14.33
CA ALA A 229 -9.06 24.47 -14.90
C ALA A 229 -9.94 25.21 -13.87
N LYS A 230 -9.81 24.85 -12.56
CA LYS A 230 -10.48 25.49 -11.44
C LYS A 230 -9.69 26.67 -10.85
N GLY A 231 -8.56 27.04 -11.45
CA GLY A 231 -7.75 28.19 -11.03
C GLY A 231 -6.75 27.90 -9.90
N MET A 232 -6.32 26.65 -9.76
CA MET A 232 -5.31 26.26 -8.77
C MET A 232 -4.01 27.05 -8.92
N GLN A 233 -3.51 27.60 -7.82
CA GLN A 233 -2.22 28.32 -7.71
C GLN A 233 -1.25 27.65 -6.73
N HIS A 234 -1.72 26.78 -5.84
CA HIS A 234 -0.96 26.04 -4.84
C HIS A 234 -1.42 24.59 -4.83
N LEU A 235 -0.52 23.65 -4.53
CA LEU A 235 -0.85 22.22 -4.49
C LEU A 235 -0.43 21.57 -3.18
N VAL A 236 -1.33 20.79 -2.61
CA VAL A 236 -1.05 19.82 -1.55
C VAL A 236 -1.11 18.42 -2.15
N ILE A 237 0.00 17.66 -2.05
CA ILE A 237 0.02 16.22 -2.33
C ILE A 237 0.03 15.47 -1.00
N ASP A 238 -0.97 14.62 -0.80
CA ASP A 238 -1.11 13.81 0.41
C ASP A 238 -0.67 12.37 0.15
N LEU A 239 0.42 11.98 0.84
CA LEU A 239 1.00 10.63 0.81
C LEU A 239 0.81 9.90 2.14
N ARG A 240 -0.01 10.41 3.05
CA ARG A 240 -0.31 9.74 4.31
C ARG A 240 -0.99 8.40 4.03
N GLY A 241 -0.52 7.34 4.68
CA GLY A 241 -1.01 5.98 4.46
C GLY A 241 -0.48 5.30 3.18
N ASN A 242 0.32 5.97 2.36
CA ASN A 242 0.84 5.41 1.11
C ASN A 242 2.11 4.58 1.37
N LEU A 243 2.00 3.27 1.26
CA LEU A 243 3.07 2.30 1.52
C LEU A 243 4.12 2.19 0.39
N GLY A 244 3.95 2.95 -0.69
CA GLY A 244 4.82 2.90 -1.86
C GLY A 244 4.21 2.20 -3.06
N GLY A 245 5.06 1.61 -3.89
CA GLY A 245 4.74 0.93 -5.14
C GLY A 245 5.88 1.09 -6.14
N TYR A 246 5.58 1.32 -7.41
CA TYR A 246 6.59 1.44 -8.46
C TYR A 246 7.42 2.71 -8.34
N LEU A 247 8.74 2.53 -8.32
CA LEU A 247 9.72 3.63 -8.36
C LEU A 247 9.50 4.54 -9.56
N GLN A 248 9.24 3.98 -10.74
CA GLN A 248 9.06 4.74 -11.97
C GLN A 248 7.86 5.69 -11.91
N ALA A 249 6.77 5.30 -11.26
CA ALA A 249 5.61 6.16 -11.07
C ALA A 249 5.96 7.42 -10.24
N ALA A 250 6.68 7.23 -9.11
CA ALA A 250 7.15 8.34 -8.29
C ALA A 250 8.15 9.24 -9.02
N VAL A 251 9.04 8.66 -9.83
CA VAL A 251 9.99 9.41 -10.68
C VAL A 251 9.25 10.24 -11.72
N SER A 252 8.21 9.69 -12.38
CA SER A 252 7.42 10.40 -13.39
C SER A 252 6.68 11.60 -12.80
N VAL A 253 6.05 11.43 -11.63
CA VAL A 253 5.39 12.55 -10.93
C VAL A 253 6.41 13.58 -10.44
N ALA A 254 7.56 13.14 -9.90
CA ALA A 254 8.62 14.06 -9.45
C ALA A 254 9.18 14.90 -10.60
N ASN A 255 9.27 14.33 -11.80
CA ASN A 255 9.73 15.03 -13.00
C ASN A 255 8.86 16.25 -13.36
N GLU A 256 7.57 16.25 -13.03
CA GLU A 256 6.69 17.40 -13.28
C GLU A 256 7.07 18.65 -12.49
N PHE A 257 7.77 18.50 -11.38
CA PHE A 257 8.10 19.58 -10.45
C PHE A 257 9.57 20.01 -10.50
N LEU A 258 10.44 19.25 -11.15
CA LEU A 258 11.89 19.49 -11.11
C LEU A 258 12.42 20.06 -12.43
N PRO A 259 13.28 21.09 -12.39
CA PRO A 259 13.98 21.57 -13.57
C PRO A 259 14.93 20.49 -14.11
N LYS A 260 15.37 20.66 -15.36
CA LYS A 260 16.27 19.72 -16.05
C LYS A 260 17.50 19.33 -15.22
N ASP A 261 17.93 18.08 -15.37
CA ASP A 261 19.14 17.49 -14.79
C ASP A 261 19.19 17.41 -13.25
N ARG A 262 18.04 17.59 -12.57
CA ARG A 262 17.96 17.34 -11.13
C ARG A 262 17.90 15.85 -10.84
N LEU A 263 18.75 15.40 -9.92
CA LEU A 263 18.69 14.02 -9.44
C LEU A 263 17.39 13.84 -8.64
N ILE A 264 16.64 12.79 -8.96
CA ILE A 264 15.42 12.37 -8.26
C ILE A 264 15.78 11.29 -7.25
N VAL A 265 16.44 10.24 -7.73
CA VAL A 265 16.86 9.08 -6.92
C VAL A 265 18.00 8.37 -7.66
N TYR A 266 18.83 7.64 -6.94
CA TYR A 266 19.70 6.64 -7.56
C TYR A 266 19.64 5.33 -6.76
N THR A 267 19.87 4.21 -7.47
CA THR A 267 19.91 2.88 -6.89
C THR A 267 21.32 2.33 -6.93
N LYS A 268 21.70 1.53 -5.94
CA LYS A 268 23.01 0.88 -5.88
C LYS A 268 22.88 -0.46 -5.14
N GLY A 269 23.32 -1.54 -5.77
CA GLY A 269 23.40 -2.89 -5.20
C GLY A 269 24.78 -3.51 -5.38
N ARG A 270 24.99 -4.72 -4.85
CA ARG A 270 26.27 -5.44 -4.95
C ARG A 270 26.57 -5.86 -6.38
N ARG A 271 25.58 -6.41 -7.10
CA ARG A 271 25.64 -6.84 -8.50
C ARG A 271 24.62 -6.12 -9.37
N PHE A 272 23.94 -5.14 -8.81
CA PHE A 272 22.96 -4.30 -9.50
C PHE A 272 23.68 -3.00 -9.87
N ASN A 273 23.71 -2.67 -11.15
CA ASN A 273 24.37 -1.47 -11.64
C ASN A 273 23.74 -0.23 -11.01
N GLN A 274 24.55 0.78 -10.74
CA GLN A 274 24.04 2.06 -10.27
C GLN A 274 23.22 2.73 -11.36
N GLU A 275 21.95 2.96 -11.11
CA GLU A 275 21.07 3.73 -11.97
C GLU A 275 20.74 5.06 -11.34
N LYS A 276 20.78 6.14 -12.14
CA LYS A 276 20.46 7.50 -11.72
C LYS A 276 19.26 8.01 -12.50
N TYR A 277 18.20 8.34 -11.79
CA TYR A 277 17.00 8.93 -12.35
C TYR A 277 17.07 10.45 -12.18
N LYS A 278 17.07 11.16 -13.31
CA LYS A 278 17.12 12.61 -13.35
C LYS A 278 15.93 13.17 -14.07
N SER A 279 15.51 14.37 -13.66
CA SER A 279 14.45 15.09 -14.35
C SER A 279 14.89 15.55 -15.74
N ASN A 280 13.95 15.53 -16.69
CA ASN A 280 14.18 15.93 -18.09
C ASN A 280 13.89 17.42 -18.34
N GLY A 281 13.33 18.14 -17.37
CA GLY A 281 12.99 19.57 -17.45
C GLY A 281 11.74 19.89 -18.27
N ARG A 282 10.97 18.89 -18.70
CA ARG A 282 9.73 19.07 -19.48
C ARG A 282 8.48 19.19 -18.60
N GLY A 283 8.61 19.03 -17.28
CA GLY A 283 7.51 19.14 -16.33
C GLY A 283 6.86 20.52 -16.34
N THR A 284 5.56 20.56 -16.25
CA THR A 284 4.74 21.78 -16.35
C THR A 284 4.72 22.58 -15.05
N TYR A 285 4.91 21.92 -13.91
CA TYR A 285 4.63 22.50 -12.59
C TYR A 285 5.89 22.88 -11.79
N GLN A 286 7.00 23.17 -12.47
CA GLN A 286 8.29 23.45 -11.84
C GLN A 286 8.26 24.65 -10.87
N ARG A 287 7.36 25.60 -11.05
CA ARG A 287 7.23 26.81 -10.23
C ARG A 287 6.00 26.82 -9.32
N LEU A 288 5.14 25.78 -9.41
CA LEU A 288 3.94 25.70 -8.58
C LEU A 288 4.33 25.50 -7.11
N PRO A 289 3.87 26.35 -6.16
CA PRO A 289 4.07 26.11 -4.74
C PRO A 289 3.48 24.76 -4.33
N LEU A 290 4.31 23.92 -3.71
CA LEU A 290 4.00 22.53 -3.39
C LEU A 290 4.27 22.23 -1.92
N VAL A 291 3.32 21.61 -1.27
CA VAL A 291 3.43 21.00 0.05
C VAL A 291 3.13 19.51 -0.06
N ILE A 292 3.89 18.68 0.64
CA ILE A 292 3.72 17.23 0.68
C ILE A 292 3.41 16.81 2.11
N LEU A 293 2.30 16.09 2.28
CA LEU A 293 1.91 15.52 3.57
C LEU A 293 2.39 14.08 3.67
N VAL A 294 3.04 13.76 4.79
CA VAL A 294 3.56 12.42 5.07
C VAL A 294 3.25 12.00 6.50
N ASP A 295 3.20 10.69 6.73
CA ASP A 295 3.09 10.13 8.07
C ASP A 295 4.03 8.92 8.27
N GLU A 296 3.96 8.27 9.42
CA GLU A 296 4.78 7.13 9.80
C GLU A 296 4.59 5.89 8.92
N THR A 297 3.54 5.87 8.11
CA THR A 297 3.24 4.76 7.18
C THR A 297 3.63 5.08 5.74
N SER A 298 3.92 6.35 5.42
CA SER A 298 4.46 6.74 4.11
C SER A 298 5.80 6.04 3.87
N ALA A 299 5.90 5.19 2.83
CA ALA A 299 7.05 4.31 2.66
C ALA A 299 7.52 4.19 1.19
N SER A 300 8.76 3.72 0.99
CA SER A 300 9.28 3.30 -0.32
C SER A 300 9.18 4.40 -1.40
N ALA A 301 8.39 4.20 -2.48
CA ALA A 301 8.22 5.19 -3.56
C ALA A 301 7.71 6.55 -3.05
N SER A 302 6.90 6.58 -1.98
CA SER A 302 6.50 7.83 -1.30
C SER A 302 7.69 8.55 -0.69
N GLU A 303 8.64 7.81 -0.12
CA GLU A 303 9.88 8.37 0.42
C GLU A 303 10.86 8.82 -0.68
N ILE A 304 10.82 8.15 -1.84
CA ILE A 304 11.56 8.60 -3.04
C ILE A 304 11.05 9.97 -3.47
N PHE A 305 9.71 10.10 -3.63
CA PHE A 305 9.11 11.36 -4.04
C PHE A 305 9.33 12.47 -3.00
N ALA A 306 9.00 12.24 -1.73
CA ALA A 306 9.20 13.21 -0.66
C ALA A 306 10.68 13.59 -0.48
N GLY A 307 11.59 12.62 -0.53
CA GLY A 307 13.04 12.83 -0.44
C GLY A 307 13.61 13.59 -1.63
N ALA A 308 13.14 13.31 -2.84
CA ALA A 308 13.51 14.06 -4.04
C ALA A 308 13.12 15.54 -3.93
N MET A 309 11.90 15.81 -3.45
CA MET A 309 11.40 17.18 -3.28
C MET A 309 12.13 17.91 -2.15
N GLN A 310 12.34 17.25 -1.01
CA GLN A 310 13.04 17.84 0.14
C GLN A 310 14.51 18.13 -0.17
N ASP A 311 15.23 17.18 -0.76
CA ASP A 311 16.67 17.31 -0.99
C ASP A 311 17.04 18.26 -2.14
N ASN A 312 16.11 18.45 -3.10
CA ASN A 312 16.22 19.49 -4.12
C ASN A 312 15.71 20.86 -3.63
N ASP A 313 15.25 20.99 -2.39
CA ASP A 313 14.62 22.19 -1.83
C ASP A 313 13.44 22.70 -2.69
N ARG A 314 12.66 21.73 -3.26
CA ARG A 314 11.57 22.03 -4.19
C ARG A 314 10.22 22.17 -3.51
N ALA A 315 10.02 21.46 -2.40
CA ALA A 315 8.76 21.47 -1.66
C ALA A 315 9.00 21.37 -0.15
N THR A 316 8.02 21.83 0.61
CA THR A 316 7.97 21.69 2.06
C THR A 316 7.25 20.41 2.44
N ILE A 317 7.88 19.61 3.30
CA ILE A 317 7.33 18.35 3.81
C ILE A 317 6.70 18.60 5.18
N ILE A 318 5.42 18.20 5.33
CA ILE A 318 4.66 18.39 6.57
C ILE A 318 4.17 17.05 7.09
N GLY A 319 4.29 16.82 8.39
CA GLY A 319 3.73 15.63 9.02
C GLY A 319 4.60 14.97 10.07
N ARG A 320 4.76 13.65 9.99
CA ARG A 320 5.59 12.84 10.87
C ARG A 320 6.66 12.10 10.07
N ARG A 321 7.71 11.64 10.74
CA ARG A 321 8.78 10.88 10.12
C ARG A 321 8.23 9.64 9.41
N THR A 322 8.62 9.43 8.16
CA THR A 322 8.17 8.33 7.32
C THR A 322 8.69 6.97 7.80
N PHE A 323 8.27 5.90 7.17
CA PHE A 323 8.54 4.52 7.59
C PHE A 323 10.03 4.16 7.60
N GLY A 324 10.77 4.54 6.56
CA GLY A 324 12.18 4.20 6.41
C GLY A 324 12.42 2.91 5.61
N LYS A 325 11.74 2.72 4.47
CA LYS A 325 12.01 1.61 3.54
C LYS A 325 12.82 2.10 2.35
N GLY A 326 14.12 1.83 2.36
CA GLY A 326 15.09 2.24 1.34
C GLY A 326 15.62 1.09 0.46
N LEU A 327 14.87 -0.01 0.36
CA LEU A 327 15.24 -1.22 -0.39
C LEU A 327 14.51 -1.29 -1.73
N VAL A 328 15.23 -1.72 -2.76
CA VAL A 328 14.71 -1.97 -4.11
C VAL A 328 14.49 -3.45 -4.29
N GLN A 329 13.26 -3.84 -4.59
CA GLN A 329 12.86 -5.22 -4.81
C GLN A 329 12.55 -5.46 -6.27
N VAL A 330 12.97 -6.61 -6.78
CA VAL A 330 12.70 -7.07 -8.15
C VAL A 330 11.94 -8.40 -8.08
N PRO A 331 10.82 -8.52 -8.80
CA PRO A 331 10.14 -9.80 -8.96
C PRO A 331 10.95 -10.71 -9.91
N ILE A 332 11.16 -11.94 -9.49
CA ILE A 332 11.85 -12.99 -10.27
C ILE A 332 10.92 -14.20 -10.29
N GLU A 333 10.43 -14.56 -11.47
CA GLU A 333 9.51 -15.68 -11.66
C GLU A 333 10.26 -17.01 -11.78
N PHE A 334 9.71 -18.04 -11.15
CA PHE A 334 10.12 -19.42 -11.32
C PHE A 334 9.33 -20.11 -12.45
N ARG A 335 9.83 -21.26 -12.91
CA ARG A 335 9.20 -22.00 -14.02
C ARG A 335 7.82 -22.56 -13.71
N ASP A 336 7.50 -22.76 -12.44
CA ASP A 336 6.22 -23.24 -11.95
C ASP A 336 5.18 -22.11 -11.78
N GLY A 337 5.55 -20.87 -12.12
CA GLY A 337 4.71 -19.68 -11.98
C GLY A 337 4.76 -19.04 -10.59
N SER A 338 5.49 -19.62 -9.64
CA SER A 338 5.77 -18.94 -8.37
C SER A 338 6.78 -17.81 -8.56
N MET A 339 6.92 -16.93 -7.56
CA MET A 339 7.75 -15.73 -7.67
C MET A 339 8.52 -15.48 -6.39
N VAL A 340 9.74 -14.98 -6.51
CA VAL A 340 10.44 -14.34 -5.41
C VAL A 340 10.51 -12.82 -5.66
N ARG A 341 10.11 -12.03 -4.70
CA ARG A 341 10.36 -10.59 -4.68
C ARG A 341 11.61 -10.35 -3.86
N LEU A 342 12.76 -10.21 -4.55
CA LEU A 342 14.08 -10.17 -3.91
C LEU A 342 14.60 -8.74 -3.81
N THR A 343 15.16 -8.38 -2.66
CA THR A 343 15.91 -7.13 -2.47
C THR A 343 17.27 -7.21 -3.19
N VAL A 344 17.46 -6.35 -4.20
CA VAL A 344 18.66 -6.35 -5.05
C VAL A 344 19.53 -5.10 -4.89
N ALA A 345 18.96 -4.01 -4.36
CA ALA A 345 19.66 -2.74 -4.21
C ALA A 345 19.07 -1.91 -3.06
N ARG A 346 19.77 -0.83 -2.71
CA ARG A 346 19.25 0.29 -1.92
C ARG A 346 19.04 1.49 -2.82
N TYR A 347 18.08 2.34 -2.48
CA TYR A 347 17.97 3.64 -3.11
C TYR A 347 18.44 4.78 -2.21
N TYR A 348 18.87 5.84 -2.86
CA TYR A 348 19.47 7.02 -2.24
C TYR A 348 18.82 8.27 -2.81
N THR A 349 18.50 9.21 -1.95
CA THR A 349 17.95 10.51 -2.33
C THR A 349 19.00 11.43 -2.95
N PRO A 350 18.65 12.59 -3.50
CA PRO A 350 19.60 13.52 -4.11
C PRO A 350 20.77 13.97 -3.20
N SER A 351 20.55 14.05 -1.90
CA SER A 351 21.61 14.37 -0.94
C SER A 351 22.61 13.22 -0.70
N GLY A 352 22.32 12.02 -1.23
CA GLY A 352 23.13 10.82 -1.03
C GLY A 352 22.75 9.99 0.19
N ARG A 353 21.71 10.38 0.95
CA ARG A 353 21.25 9.60 2.10
C ARG A 353 20.41 8.40 1.66
N CYS A 354 20.61 7.26 2.33
CA CYS A 354 19.69 6.14 2.31
C CYS A 354 18.66 6.32 3.44
N VAL A 355 17.38 6.16 3.12
CA VAL A 355 16.30 6.31 4.11
C VAL A 355 16.02 5.02 4.88
N GLN A 356 16.67 3.90 4.48
CA GLN A 356 16.45 2.59 5.10
C GLN A 356 16.72 2.66 6.61
N LYS A 357 15.71 2.31 7.41
CA LYS A 357 15.89 2.11 8.85
C LYS A 357 16.72 0.85 9.11
N PRO A 358 17.48 0.79 10.22
CA PRO A 358 18.23 -0.40 10.58
C PRO A 358 17.34 -1.65 10.67
N PHE A 359 17.89 -2.80 10.33
CA PHE A 359 17.28 -4.10 10.57
C PHE A 359 18.37 -5.14 10.82
N THR A 360 18.02 -6.19 11.53
CA THR A 360 18.86 -7.37 11.74
C THR A 360 18.32 -8.49 10.85
N PRO A 361 19.12 -9.13 9.99
CA PRO A 361 18.69 -10.32 9.24
C PRO A 361 18.13 -11.39 10.18
N GLY A 362 17.03 -12.01 9.82
CA GLY A 362 16.34 -13.02 10.64
C GLY A 362 15.43 -12.46 11.74
N ASP A 363 15.50 -11.18 12.05
CA ASP A 363 14.69 -10.51 13.09
C ASP A 363 13.61 -9.61 12.45
N GLU A 364 12.58 -10.23 11.90
CA GLU A 364 11.44 -9.53 11.31
C GLU A 364 10.56 -8.88 12.39
N GLU A 365 10.50 -9.50 13.58
CA GLU A 365 9.64 -9.06 14.67
C GLU A 365 10.08 -7.68 15.23
N ASP A 366 11.38 -7.47 15.45
CA ASP A 366 11.92 -6.16 15.87
C ASP A 366 11.69 -5.10 14.80
N TYR A 367 11.85 -5.47 13.53
CA TYR A 367 11.62 -4.56 12.42
C TYR A 367 10.16 -4.09 12.31
N GLU A 368 9.19 -4.99 12.52
CA GLU A 368 7.76 -4.68 12.53
C GLU A 368 7.36 -3.90 13.77
N ALA A 369 7.97 -4.19 14.93
CA ALA A 369 7.71 -3.51 16.18
C ALA A 369 8.20 -2.05 16.22
N ASP A 370 9.02 -1.60 15.25
CA ASP A 370 9.55 -0.22 15.20
C ASP A 370 8.47 0.86 15.31
N LEU A 371 7.35 0.70 14.60
CA LEU A 371 6.26 1.68 14.66
C LEU A 371 5.63 1.75 16.06
N LEU A 372 5.51 0.63 16.76
CA LEU A 372 5.03 0.60 18.13
C LEU A 372 6.05 1.21 19.09
N THR A 373 7.32 0.92 18.89
CA THR A 373 8.44 1.50 19.66
C THR A 373 8.50 3.02 19.50
N ARG A 374 8.32 3.54 18.26
CA ARG A 374 8.24 4.97 17.98
C ARG A 374 7.05 5.62 18.69
N ALA A 375 5.90 4.96 18.70
CA ALA A 375 4.72 5.42 19.44
C ALA A 375 4.98 5.47 20.96
N ALA A 376 5.56 4.40 21.52
CA ALA A 376 5.87 4.27 22.94
C ALA A 376 6.92 5.28 23.43
N THR A 377 7.90 5.62 22.58
CA THR A 377 8.93 6.63 22.87
C THR A 377 8.46 8.07 22.68
N GLY A 378 7.21 8.28 22.30
CA GLY A 378 6.62 9.62 22.15
C GLY A 378 6.90 10.31 20.82
N GLU A 379 7.52 9.63 19.85
CA GLU A 379 7.88 10.23 18.56
C GLU A 379 6.67 10.79 17.78
N TYR A 380 5.50 10.19 17.93
CA TYR A 380 4.30 10.66 17.25
C TYR A 380 3.69 11.93 17.87
N TYR A 381 4.14 12.31 19.04
CA TYR A 381 3.59 13.42 19.83
C TYR A 381 4.56 14.59 19.94
N ASN A 382 5.88 14.33 19.85
CA ASN A 382 6.91 15.34 19.99
C ASN A 382 8.06 15.12 19.00
N SER A 383 8.38 16.17 18.22
CA SER A 383 9.48 16.15 17.27
C SER A 383 10.85 15.91 17.91
N ASP A 384 11.04 16.32 19.17
CA ASP A 384 12.31 16.17 19.89
C ASP A 384 12.60 14.70 20.27
N SER A 385 11.56 13.86 20.27
CA SER A 385 11.68 12.41 20.49
C SER A 385 12.16 11.66 19.23
N ILE A 386 12.30 12.31 18.08
CA ILE A 386 12.79 11.68 16.84
C ILE A 386 14.27 11.34 17.00
N LYS A 387 14.55 10.04 17.11
CA LYS A 387 15.94 9.55 17.12
C LYS A 387 16.52 9.53 15.71
N THR A 388 17.68 10.11 15.51
CA THR A 388 18.42 10.06 14.26
C THR A 388 19.64 9.16 14.40
N THR A 389 20.05 8.49 13.33
CA THR A 389 21.28 7.66 13.31
C THR A 389 22.56 8.49 13.33
N GLY A 390 22.44 9.82 13.37
CA GLY A 390 23.56 10.76 13.48
C GLY A 390 24.20 11.14 12.15
N GLN A 391 24.05 10.37 11.06
CA GLN A 391 24.65 10.72 9.78
C GLN A 391 23.90 11.88 9.11
N LYS A 392 24.61 13.00 8.97
CA LYS A 392 24.09 14.25 8.42
C LYS A 392 24.42 14.38 6.94
N TYR A 393 23.44 14.82 6.16
CA TYR A 393 23.57 15.15 4.75
C TYR A 393 23.09 16.58 4.52
N LYS A 394 23.36 17.13 3.35
CA LYS A 394 22.94 18.49 2.99
C LYS A 394 22.03 18.43 1.76
N THR A 395 20.92 19.16 1.83
CA THR A 395 20.10 19.45 0.65
C THR A 395 20.86 20.35 -0.32
N ARG A 396 20.28 20.65 -1.46
CA ARG A 396 20.89 21.53 -2.47
C ARG A 396 21.24 22.91 -1.92
N LEU A 397 20.39 23.49 -1.08
CA LEU A 397 20.64 24.79 -0.42
C LEU A 397 21.49 24.65 0.86
N GLY A 398 21.88 23.45 1.27
CA GLY A 398 22.73 23.24 2.44
C GLY A 398 21.95 22.99 3.75
N ARG A 399 20.63 22.81 3.72
CA ARG A 399 19.84 22.41 4.91
C ARG A 399 20.26 21.01 5.37
N ILE A 400 20.32 20.79 6.67
CA ILE A 400 20.70 19.49 7.24
C ILE A 400 19.52 18.54 7.20
N VAL A 401 19.75 17.35 6.64
CA VAL A 401 18.84 16.21 6.62
C VAL A 401 19.57 14.95 7.12
N TYR A 402 18.81 13.94 7.56
CA TYR A 402 19.37 12.73 8.18
C TYR A 402 19.03 11.50 7.34
N GLY A 403 19.93 10.53 7.33
CA GLY A 403 19.73 9.19 6.75
C GLY A 403 19.40 8.13 7.78
N GLY A 404 19.10 6.92 7.33
CA GLY A 404 18.97 5.74 8.17
C GLY A 404 17.69 5.68 9.03
N GLY A 405 16.57 6.24 8.57
CA GLY A 405 15.34 6.20 9.36
C GLY A 405 14.17 7.00 8.78
N GLY A 406 14.00 6.96 7.44
CA GLY A 406 12.90 7.66 6.78
C GLY A 406 13.17 9.14 6.52
N ILE A 407 12.16 9.83 6.02
CA ILE A 407 12.15 11.27 5.77
C ILE A 407 11.60 12.00 7.00
N ILE A 408 12.40 12.86 7.60
CA ILE A 408 11.95 13.74 8.69
C ILE A 408 11.31 14.98 8.06
N PRO A 409 10.05 15.32 8.40
CA PRO A 409 9.38 16.47 7.81
C PRO A 409 10.04 17.80 8.21
N ASP A 410 9.82 18.83 7.39
CA ASP A 410 10.23 20.20 7.68
C ASP A 410 9.37 20.83 8.78
N PHE A 411 8.07 20.49 8.77
CA PHE A 411 7.12 20.85 9.82
C PHE A 411 6.48 19.61 10.41
N PHE A 412 6.67 19.43 11.70
CA PHE A 412 6.08 18.33 12.43
C PHE A 412 4.62 18.62 12.78
N VAL A 413 3.75 17.60 12.60
CA VAL A 413 2.35 17.62 13.04
C VAL A 413 2.14 16.47 14.02
N PRO A 414 1.91 16.74 15.31
CA PRO A 414 1.73 15.70 16.31
C PRO A 414 0.46 14.89 16.06
N ARG A 415 0.47 13.64 16.51
CA ARG A 415 -0.72 12.80 16.55
C ARG A 415 -1.65 13.29 17.64
N ASP A 416 -2.89 13.60 17.28
CA ASP A 416 -3.91 14.00 18.24
C ASP A 416 -4.64 12.77 18.79
N THR A 417 -4.69 12.65 20.10
CA THR A 417 -5.42 11.61 20.81
C THR A 417 -6.59 12.14 21.63
N THR A 418 -6.92 13.43 21.47
CA THR A 418 -8.01 14.07 22.19
C THR A 418 -9.35 13.43 21.82
N GLY A 419 -10.12 13.07 22.83
CA GLY A 419 -11.42 12.43 22.62
C GLY A 419 -11.37 10.93 22.35
N ILE A 420 -10.19 10.29 22.28
CA ILE A 420 -10.09 8.84 22.18
C ILE A 420 -10.33 8.22 23.55
N THR A 421 -11.55 7.75 23.79
CA THR A 421 -11.93 7.00 24.99
C THR A 421 -11.98 5.49 24.73
N SER A 422 -12.11 4.68 25.79
CA SER A 422 -12.32 3.24 25.60
C SER A 422 -13.64 2.92 24.88
N TYR A 423 -14.69 3.73 25.07
CA TYR A 423 -15.93 3.60 24.28
C TYR A 423 -15.68 3.85 22.80
N TYR A 424 -14.96 4.94 22.46
CA TYR A 424 -14.60 5.22 21.07
C TYR A 424 -13.81 4.06 20.43
N LYS A 425 -12.79 3.55 21.15
CA LYS A 425 -12.01 2.39 20.64
C LYS A 425 -12.88 1.16 20.41
N GLU A 426 -13.79 0.87 21.31
CA GLU A 426 -14.69 -0.29 21.21
C GLU A 426 -15.63 -0.19 19.99
N VAL A 427 -16.31 0.94 19.81
CA VAL A 427 -17.22 1.14 18.66
C VAL A 427 -16.49 1.25 17.34
N TYR A 428 -15.23 1.70 17.35
CA TYR A 428 -14.37 1.74 16.18
C TYR A 428 -13.91 0.32 15.79
N MET A 429 -13.32 -0.42 16.72
CA MET A 429 -12.76 -1.76 16.48
C MET A 429 -13.83 -2.81 16.15
N SER A 430 -15.04 -2.67 16.68
CA SER A 430 -16.18 -3.52 16.36
C SER A 430 -16.81 -3.22 14.99
N GLY A 431 -16.42 -2.14 14.30
CA GLY A 431 -17.05 -1.67 13.07
C GLY A 431 -18.46 -1.12 13.26
N MET A 432 -18.87 -0.87 14.50
CA MET A 432 -20.23 -0.42 14.86
C MET A 432 -20.58 0.93 14.19
N MET A 433 -19.60 1.83 14.06
CA MET A 433 -19.82 3.12 13.40
C MET A 433 -20.16 2.97 11.91
N THR A 434 -19.48 2.07 11.22
CA THR A 434 -19.74 1.77 9.79
C THR A 434 -21.11 1.10 9.62
N GLN A 435 -21.43 0.15 10.51
CA GLN A 435 -22.76 -0.52 10.49
C GLN A 435 -23.88 0.49 10.71
N PHE A 436 -23.74 1.38 11.67
CA PHE A 436 -24.69 2.47 11.90
C PHE A 436 -24.81 3.39 10.69
N ALA A 437 -23.72 3.77 10.06
CA ALA A 437 -23.75 4.65 8.90
C ALA A 437 -24.58 4.04 7.75
N TYR A 438 -24.42 2.74 7.47
CA TYR A 438 -25.22 2.02 6.50
C TYR A 438 -26.70 1.95 6.90
N TRP A 439 -26.96 1.61 8.16
CA TRP A 439 -28.32 1.59 8.70
C TRP A 439 -28.99 2.98 8.58
N TYR A 440 -28.27 4.03 8.98
CA TYR A 440 -28.75 5.40 8.94
C TYR A 440 -29.03 5.89 7.51
N ALA A 441 -28.12 5.62 6.59
CA ALA A 441 -28.27 5.96 5.19
C ALA A 441 -29.49 5.26 4.56
N ASP A 442 -29.68 3.97 4.83
CA ASP A 442 -30.82 3.22 4.29
C ASP A 442 -32.16 3.71 4.84
N HIS A 443 -32.26 3.99 6.15
CA HIS A 443 -33.50 4.43 6.78
C HIS A 443 -33.89 5.88 6.40
N ASN A 444 -32.90 6.71 6.07
CA ASN A 444 -33.11 8.12 5.73
C ASN A 444 -32.91 8.41 4.23
N ARG A 445 -32.79 7.41 3.36
CA ARG A 445 -32.38 7.53 1.96
C ARG A 445 -33.20 8.55 1.16
N LYS A 446 -34.52 8.63 1.37
CA LYS A 446 -35.38 9.61 0.69
C LYS A 446 -34.97 11.05 1.00
N LEU A 447 -34.76 11.37 2.28
CA LEU A 447 -34.36 12.70 2.74
C LEU A 447 -32.92 13.00 2.30
N LEU A 448 -32.00 12.10 2.60
CA LEU A 448 -30.57 12.31 2.33
C LEU A 448 -30.28 12.40 0.82
N GLY A 449 -31.03 11.70 -0.03
CA GLY A 449 -30.94 11.79 -1.49
C GLY A 449 -31.37 13.15 -2.09
N THR A 450 -32.02 14.02 -1.30
CA THR A 450 -32.29 15.40 -1.73
C THR A 450 -31.10 16.35 -1.52
N LEU A 451 -30.14 15.95 -0.66
CA LEU A 451 -28.93 16.72 -0.33
C LEU A 451 -27.86 16.43 -1.38
N LYS A 452 -27.67 17.37 -2.30
CA LYS A 452 -26.94 17.13 -3.56
C LYS A 452 -25.42 17.26 -3.47
N THR A 453 -24.89 17.79 -2.35
CA THR A 453 -23.45 17.92 -2.18
C THR A 453 -22.99 17.37 -0.81
N PRO A 454 -21.74 16.88 -0.72
CA PRO A 454 -21.17 16.37 0.53
C PRO A 454 -21.22 17.38 1.68
N GLU A 455 -20.98 18.65 1.39
CA GLU A 455 -20.96 19.73 2.39
C GLU A 455 -22.37 19.99 2.94
N VAL A 456 -23.39 19.99 2.08
CA VAL A 456 -24.79 20.16 2.48
C VAL A 456 -25.24 18.98 3.34
N LEU A 457 -24.87 17.75 2.96
CA LEU A 457 -25.13 16.55 3.76
C LEU A 457 -24.41 16.63 5.11
N ALA A 458 -23.13 16.95 5.15
CA ALA A 458 -22.36 17.08 6.38
C ALA A 458 -22.94 18.17 7.30
N ALA A 459 -23.38 19.31 6.75
CA ALA A 459 -24.04 20.38 7.51
C ALA A 459 -25.41 19.93 8.08
N HIS A 460 -26.15 19.11 7.33
CA HIS A 460 -27.40 18.50 7.80
C HIS A 460 -27.14 17.54 8.96
N LEU A 461 -26.20 16.62 8.82
CA LEU A 461 -25.87 15.62 9.85
C LEU A 461 -25.40 16.26 11.17
N ARG A 462 -24.64 17.36 11.10
CA ARG A 462 -24.24 18.14 12.30
C ARG A 462 -25.42 18.75 13.05
N ARG A 463 -26.51 19.04 12.37
CA ARG A 463 -27.74 19.58 13.00
C ARG A 463 -28.65 18.49 13.55
N THR A 464 -28.51 17.26 13.08
CA THR A 464 -29.19 16.10 13.64
C THR A 464 -28.43 15.60 14.87
N ASN A 465 -29.10 14.99 15.80
CA ASN A 465 -28.45 14.45 16.98
C ASN A 465 -27.84 13.06 16.66
N ILE A 466 -26.98 12.98 15.61
CA ILE A 466 -26.46 11.72 15.04
C ILE A 466 -25.70 10.89 16.07
N VAL A 467 -24.93 11.54 16.95
CA VAL A 467 -24.16 10.85 18.00
C VAL A 467 -25.08 10.16 19.02
N GLU A 468 -26.21 10.78 19.36
CA GLU A 468 -27.19 10.18 20.27
C GLU A 468 -27.88 8.98 19.63
N GLN A 469 -28.32 9.12 18.38
CA GLN A 469 -28.91 8.02 17.61
C GLN A 469 -27.92 6.86 17.44
N PHE A 470 -26.65 7.17 17.22
CA PHE A 470 -25.57 6.18 17.18
C PHE A 470 -25.42 5.48 18.53
N ALA A 471 -25.38 6.23 19.63
CA ALA A 471 -25.20 5.64 20.97
C ALA A 471 -26.35 4.69 21.33
N GLU A 472 -27.59 5.03 20.95
CA GLU A 472 -28.75 4.13 21.11
C GLU A 472 -28.67 2.89 20.22
N TYR A 473 -28.19 3.06 18.98
CA TYR A 473 -27.98 1.95 18.06
C TYR A 473 -26.92 1.00 18.60
N ALA A 474 -25.78 1.51 19.03
CA ALA A 474 -24.67 0.74 19.56
C ALA A 474 -25.07 -0.06 20.81
N ASP A 475 -25.82 0.55 21.72
CA ASP A 475 -26.35 -0.09 22.94
C ASP A 475 -27.26 -1.28 22.58
N LYS A 476 -28.16 -1.11 21.62
CA LYS A 476 -29.04 -2.19 21.12
C LYS A 476 -28.27 -3.33 20.42
N HIS A 477 -27.05 -3.05 19.94
CA HIS A 477 -26.20 -4.03 19.24
C HIS A 477 -25.02 -4.53 20.09
N GLY A 478 -25.10 -4.38 21.41
CA GLY A 478 -24.19 -5.02 22.36
C GLY A 478 -23.01 -4.19 22.84
N VAL A 479 -22.91 -2.91 22.45
CA VAL A 479 -21.91 -1.98 23.00
C VAL A 479 -22.54 -1.10 24.05
N GLN A 480 -22.30 -1.40 25.31
CA GLN A 480 -22.90 -0.71 26.44
C GLN A 480 -22.67 0.81 26.40
N ARG A 481 -23.72 1.58 26.56
CA ARG A 481 -23.70 3.04 26.58
C ARG A 481 -22.92 3.60 27.76
N ARG A 482 -21.99 4.56 27.51
CA ARG A 482 -21.12 5.20 28.51
C ARG A 482 -21.15 6.72 28.34
N ASN A 483 -22.14 7.37 28.94
CA ASN A 483 -22.46 8.77 28.71
C ASN A 483 -21.29 9.75 28.85
N LEU A 484 -20.43 9.58 29.88
CA LEU A 484 -19.26 10.45 30.08
C LEU A 484 -18.26 10.31 28.92
N MET A 485 -17.97 9.06 28.51
CA MET A 485 -17.04 8.79 27.41
C MET A 485 -17.58 9.25 26.06
N ILE A 486 -18.88 9.06 25.82
CA ILE A 486 -19.57 9.57 24.63
C ILE A 486 -19.46 11.09 24.56
N ARG A 487 -19.66 11.79 25.69
CA ARG A 487 -19.51 13.25 25.76
C ARG A 487 -18.08 13.67 25.44
N THR A 488 -17.08 13.00 25.98
CA THR A 488 -15.66 13.27 25.72
C THR A 488 -15.28 13.02 24.26
N SER A 489 -15.84 11.96 23.65
CA SER A 489 -15.56 11.58 22.24
C SER A 489 -16.51 12.25 21.24
N ARG A 490 -17.43 13.13 21.68
CA ARG A 490 -18.56 13.61 20.85
C ARG A 490 -18.12 14.16 19.49
N SER A 491 -17.16 15.08 19.48
CA SER A 491 -16.68 15.71 18.23
C SER A 491 -16.06 14.70 17.30
N LEU A 492 -15.33 13.73 17.84
CA LEU A 492 -14.68 12.66 17.09
C LEU A 492 -15.71 11.70 16.50
N LEU A 493 -16.70 11.27 17.31
CA LEU A 493 -17.81 10.43 16.87
C LEU A 493 -18.63 11.13 15.78
N GLU A 494 -19.01 12.39 15.98
CA GLU A 494 -19.79 13.17 15.00
C GLU A 494 -19.07 13.26 13.66
N ARG A 495 -17.78 13.56 13.67
CA ARG A 495 -16.96 13.63 12.46
C ARG A 495 -16.90 12.29 11.75
N MET A 496 -16.58 11.20 12.46
CA MET A 496 -16.46 9.85 11.88
C MET A 496 -17.79 9.38 11.29
N LEU A 497 -18.87 9.52 12.04
CA LEU A 497 -20.20 9.13 11.57
C LEU A 497 -20.61 9.93 10.33
N THR A 498 -20.33 11.24 10.32
CA THR A 498 -20.58 12.09 9.15
C THR A 498 -19.79 11.61 7.95
N THR A 499 -18.50 11.35 8.12
CA THR A 499 -17.60 10.85 7.06
C THR A 499 -18.11 9.54 6.49
N TYR A 500 -18.50 8.56 7.32
CA TYR A 500 -19.02 7.28 6.86
C TYR A 500 -20.36 7.37 6.13
N VAL A 501 -21.27 8.24 6.58
CA VAL A 501 -22.54 8.47 5.89
C VAL A 501 -22.31 9.15 4.54
N VAL A 502 -21.38 10.11 4.47
CA VAL A 502 -20.99 10.76 3.20
C VAL A 502 -20.37 9.75 2.24
N ALA A 503 -19.49 8.88 2.74
CA ALA A 503 -18.87 7.80 1.93
C ALA A 503 -19.90 6.85 1.31
N ASP A 504 -20.97 6.52 2.04
CA ASP A 504 -22.03 5.61 1.56
C ASP A 504 -22.96 6.26 0.51
N LEU A 505 -23.21 7.56 0.64
CA LEU A 505 -24.16 8.26 -0.22
C LEU A 505 -23.55 8.92 -1.45
N PHE A 506 -22.27 9.26 -1.39
CA PHE A 506 -21.52 9.84 -2.48
C PHE A 506 -20.38 8.89 -2.90
N ASP A 507 -19.18 9.13 -2.37
CA ASP A 507 -17.99 8.30 -2.61
C ASP A 507 -16.91 8.58 -1.54
N PRO A 508 -15.82 7.78 -1.49
CA PRO A 508 -14.71 8.01 -0.56
C PRO A 508 -13.98 9.33 -0.76
N ALA A 509 -13.93 9.90 -1.96
CA ALA A 509 -13.28 11.18 -2.21
C ALA A 509 -14.10 12.33 -1.56
N ALA A 510 -15.42 12.28 -1.68
CA ALA A 510 -16.33 13.21 -1.00
C ALA A 510 -16.23 13.11 0.53
N ALA A 511 -16.12 11.88 1.04
CA ALA A 511 -15.91 11.64 2.47
C ALA A 511 -14.60 12.27 2.96
N LEU A 512 -13.51 12.09 2.20
CA LEU A 512 -12.21 12.68 2.50
C LEU A 512 -12.24 14.21 2.45
N GLN A 513 -12.99 14.80 1.52
CA GLN A 513 -13.18 16.24 1.44
C GLN A 513 -13.85 16.80 2.72
N VAL A 514 -14.88 16.11 3.20
CA VAL A 514 -15.56 16.49 4.46
C VAL A 514 -14.65 16.26 5.67
N ASP A 515 -13.89 15.20 5.69
CA ASP A 515 -12.99 14.84 6.77
C ASP A 515 -11.81 15.82 6.89
N ASN A 516 -11.27 16.27 5.77
CA ASN A 516 -10.18 17.24 5.72
C ASN A 516 -10.58 18.64 6.24
N VAL A 517 -11.88 18.90 6.46
CA VAL A 517 -12.32 20.13 7.11
C VAL A 517 -11.82 20.14 8.56
N GLY A 518 -10.84 20.98 8.84
CA GLY A 518 -10.21 21.09 10.16
C GLY A 518 -9.03 20.14 10.41
N ASP A 519 -8.62 19.36 9.44
CA ASP A 519 -7.40 18.52 9.52
C ASP A 519 -6.18 19.40 9.85
N PRO A 520 -5.36 19.06 10.89
CA PRO A 520 -4.22 19.86 11.30
C PRO A 520 -3.10 19.91 10.25
N PHE A 521 -2.95 18.86 9.45
CA PHE A 521 -1.98 18.84 8.35
C PHE A 521 -2.39 19.81 7.24
N ILE A 522 -3.67 19.81 6.87
CA ILE A 522 -4.23 20.73 5.86
C ILE A 522 -4.12 22.17 6.35
N ARG A 523 -4.50 22.45 7.61
CA ARG A 523 -4.34 23.79 8.19
C ARG A 523 -2.88 24.26 8.17
N LYS A 524 -1.95 23.36 8.51
CA LYS A 524 -0.51 23.69 8.47
C LYS A 524 -0.05 23.96 7.03
N ALA A 525 -0.51 23.19 6.06
CA ALA A 525 -0.20 23.40 4.65
C ALA A 525 -0.71 24.77 4.14
N LEU A 526 -1.96 25.10 4.44
CA LEU A 526 -2.55 26.41 4.09
C LEU A 526 -1.78 27.57 4.74
N ASN A 527 -1.33 27.41 5.99
CA ASN A 527 -0.52 28.43 6.66
C ASN A 527 0.86 28.59 5.99
N VAL A 528 1.50 27.48 5.59
CA VAL A 528 2.78 27.50 4.86
C VAL A 528 2.65 28.26 3.54
N PHE A 529 1.55 28.11 2.81
CA PHE A 529 1.29 28.88 1.59
C PHE A 529 1.08 30.37 1.89
N LYS A 530 0.28 30.71 2.90
CA LYS A 530 0.06 32.11 3.33
C LYS A 530 1.36 32.82 3.76
N GLU A 531 2.27 32.09 4.40
CA GLU A 531 3.58 32.58 4.82
C GLU A 531 4.63 32.61 3.69
N GLY A 532 4.29 32.14 2.47
CA GLY A 532 5.22 32.04 1.34
C GLY A 532 6.33 31.00 1.53
N ARG A 533 6.14 30.02 2.42
CA ARG A 533 7.17 29.04 2.84
C ARG A 533 7.04 27.68 2.15
N ALA A 534 6.34 27.60 1.02
CA ALA A 534 6.25 26.38 0.23
C ALA A 534 7.57 25.96 -0.41
N PHE A 535 8.45 26.94 -0.67
CA PHE A 535 9.83 26.70 -1.10
C PHE A 535 10.76 26.87 0.10
N PRO A 536 11.43 25.80 0.55
CA PRO A 536 12.34 25.87 1.69
C PRO A 536 13.50 26.84 1.45
N THR A 537 13.90 27.58 2.48
CA THR A 537 15.03 28.53 2.44
C THR A 537 16.11 28.19 3.46
N LEU A 538 17.33 28.69 3.23
CA LEU A 538 18.44 28.55 4.19
C LEU A 538 18.17 29.44 5.42
N GLY A 539 18.23 28.87 6.61
CA GLY A 539 18.09 29.65 7.87
C GLY A 539 16.76 29.48 8.60
N GLU A 540 15.81 28.75 8.06
CA GLU A 540 14.60 28.41 8.82
C GLU A 540 14.96 27.43 9.95
N LYS A 541 14.92 27.90 11.19
CA LYS A 541 14.95 27.02 12.36
C LYS A 541 13.71 26.14 12.30
N LYS A 542 13.88 24.81 12.55
CA LYS A 542 12.75 23.90 12.80
C LYS A 542 11.91 24.52 13.92
N THR A 543 10.82 25.17 13.56
CA THR A 543 9.90 25.70 14.57
C THR A 543 9.14 24.50 15.09
N ALA A 544 9.48 24.08 16.30
CA ALA A 544 8.61 23.18 17.06
C ALA A 544 7.24 23.85 17.13
N CYS A 545 6.23 23.20 16.58
CA CYS A 545 4.86 23.67 16.69
C CYS A 545 4.45 23.52 18.16
N THR A 546 4.23 24.64 18.84
CA THR A 546 3.74 24.61 20.20
C THR A 546 2.29 24.10 20.19
N VAL A 547 1.97 23.25 21.17
CA VAL A 547 0.66 22.58 21.35
C VAL A 547 -0.54 23.55 21.40
N LEU A 548 -0.29 24.85 21.56
CA LEU A 548 -1.31 25.90 21.66
C LEU A 548 -2.03 26.26 20.34
N ASP A 549 -1.53 25.80 19.18
CA ASP A 549 -2.15 26.10 17.88
C ASP A 549 -3.15 25.03 17.40
N PHE A 550 -3.42 24.01 18.21
CA PHE A 550 -4.22 22.86 17.80
C PHE A 550 -5.54 22.77 18.58
N ILE A 551 -6.65 23.03 17.89
CA ILE A 551 -7.94 22.43 18.25
C ILE A 551 -7.91 20.98 17.73
N PRO A 552 -8.23 19.96 18.59
CA PRO A 552 -7.94 18.57 18.29
C PRO A 552 -8.67 18.03 17.07
N SER A 553 -7.93 17.37 16.17
CA SER A 553 -8.51 16.48 15.16
C SER A 553 -7.68 15.21 15.03
N VAL A 554 -8.33 14.06 15.12
CA VAL A 554 -7.73 12.73 15.05
C VAL A 554 -7.85 12.21 13.62
N TYR A 555 -6.77 12.20 12.82
CA TYR A 555 -6.81 11.54 11.51
C TYR A 555 -5.46 11.22 10.88
N SER A 556 -5.30 10.05 10.37
CA SER A 556 -4.77 9.58 9.09
C SER A 556 -4.26 8.13 9.03
N ALA A 557 -3.92 7.51 10.15
CA ALA A 557 -3.37 6.14 10.13
C ALA A 557 -4.43 5.04 9.93
N GLU A 558 -5.70 5.37 10.10
CA GLU A 558 -6.77 4.36 10.22
C GLU A 558 -7.45 3.99 8.90
N TYR A 559 -7.44 4.89 7.91
CA TYR A 559 -8.00 4.58 6.58
C TYR A 559 -7.16 3.57 5.77
N GLY A 560 -5.84 3.57 5.96
CA GLY A 560 -4.94 2.61 5.32
C GLY A 560 -5.09 1.17 5.82
N LEU A 561 -5.52 1.00 7.07
CA LEU A 561 -5.71 -0.33 7.67
C LEU A 561 -7.06 -0.96 7.30
N GLN A 562 -8.11 -0.17 7.10
CA GLN A 562 -9.43 -0.73 6.72
C GLN A 562 -9.49 -1.22 5.27
N THR A 563 -8.77 -0.59 4.35
CA THR A 563 -8.66 -1.11 2.97
C THR A 563 -7.85 -2.40 2.89
N LYS A 564 -6.96 -2.68 3.86
CA LYS A 564 -6.21 -3.95 3.90
C LYS A 564 -7.00 -5.12 4.49
N PHE A 565 -7.98 -4.90 5.36
CA PHE A 565 -8.85 -5.98 5.87
C PHE A 565 -9.81 -6.52 4.81
N ALA A 566 -10.06 -5.77 3.73
CA ALA A 566 -10.81 -6.26 2.58
C ALA A 566 -9.96 -7.07 1.58
N LEU A 567 -8.64 -7.10 1.74
CA LEU A 567 -7.67 -7.83 0.90
C LEU A 567 -6.97 -8.92 1.74
N GLY A 568 -7.73 -9.94 2.08
CA GLY A 568 -7.34 -11.28 2.50
C GLY A 568 -5.93 -11.49 3.09
N ALA A 569 -5.72 -11.17 4.39
CA ALA A 569 -4.65 -11.78 5.16
C ALA A 569 -5.25 -12.85 6.08
N THR A 570 -5.27 -14.09 5.63
CA THR A 570 -5.54 -15.26 6.48
C THR A 570 -4.36 -15.47 7.42
N ARG A 571 -4.54 -15.19 8.72
CA ARG A 571 -3.65 -15.71 9.75
C ARG A 571 -3.99 -17.20 9.98
N PRO A 572 -2.99 -18.09 10.05
CA PRO A 572 -3.24 -19.44 10.56
C PRO A 572 -3.51 -19.34 12.06
N THR A 573 -4.70 -19.78 12.49
CA THR A 573 -5.03 -19.98 13.89
C THR A 573 -4.32 -21.22 14.40
N SER A 574 -3.16 -21.08 15.05
CA SER A 574 -2.63 -22.10 15.94
C SER A 574 -3.02 -21.74 17.39
N ARG A 575 -3.97 -22.47 17.95
CA ARG A 575 -4.23 -22.46 19.41
C ARG A 575 -3.08 -23.16 20.13
N PRO A 576 -2.56 -22.61 21.24
CA PRO A 576 -1.65 -23.36 22.10
C PRO A 576 -2.46 -24.41 22.88
N GLY A 577 -2.10 -25.67 22.71
CA GLY A 577 -2.62 -26.76 23.53
C GLY A 577 -2.13 -26.66 24.97
N GLN A 578 -3.05 -26.68 25.92
CA GLN A 578 -2.76 -26.85 27.34
C GLN A 578 -2.20 -28.26 27.59
N TYR A 579 -0.95 -28.37 27.99
CA TYR A 579 -0.45 -29.58 28.66
C TYR A 579 -0.76 -29.48 30.14
N ARG A 580 -1.67 -30.32 30.63
CA ARG A 580 -1.80 -30.68 32.03
C ARG A 580 -0.77 -31.76 32.37
N LYS A 581 -0.03 -31.52 33.44
CA LYS A 581 0.81 -32.54 34.11
C LYS A 581 -0.04 -33.63 34.71
N ALA A 582 0.31 -34.87 34.49
CA ALA A 582 0.29 -36.01 35.40
C ALA A 582 1.47 -36.91 35.03
#